data_4a64865098e630152814515f77fe58af
#
_entry.id   4a64865098e630152814515f77fe58af
#
_cell.length_a   1.000
_cell.length_b   1.000
_cell.length_c   1.000
_cell.angle_alpha   90.00
_cell.angle_beta   90.00
_cell.angle_gamma   90.00
#
_symmetry.space_group_name_H-M   'P 1'
#
loop_
_entity.id
_entity.type
_entity.pdbx_description
1 polymer ?
#
loop_
_entity_poly.entity_id
_entity_poly.type
_entity_poly.pdbx_seq_one_letter_code
_entity_poly.pdbx_strand_id
1 'polypeptide(L)'
;MKNDTTGRRRLSKLSLAFLSVLIIGTVLIVSKQRNMPYHHNRGMVFGTMYNIIYQNEKDLHAEIEAELKKVDNSLSTFNSNSVISRINSNERIAVDEMFAEVFTLAEKISGETGGAFDITVAPMVNLWGFGFKNGITPSKHSIDSLRAFTGYEKVRLEGKRVVKKDSRTMLDCSAIAKGYGTDV
;
A
#
# COMPACT_ATOMS: atom_id res chain seq x y z
N MET A 1 46.63 5.55 55.87
CA MET A 1 46.09 4.22 55.60
C MET A 1 44.58 4.34 55.50
N LYS A 2 44.03 4.32 54.31
CA LYS A 2 42.58 4.22 54.06
C LYS A 2 42.31 2.88 53.41
N ASN A 3 41.67 1.99 54.15
CA ASN A 3 41.20 0.72 53.66
C ASN A 3 39.96 0.95 52.78
N ASP A 4 40.14 0.72 51.50
CA ASP A 4 39.05 0.71 50.51
C ASP A 4 38.50 -0.71 50.48
N THR A 5 37.41 -0.95 51.23
CA THR A 5 36.69 -2.22 51.19
C THR A 5 35.63 -2.15 50.09
N THR A 6 36.00 -2.49 48.87
CA THR A 6 35.07 -2.78 47.79
C THR A 6 34.17 -3.96 48.15
N GLY A 7 32.99 -3.65 48.71
CA GLY A 7 31.96 -4.63 49.05
C GLY A 7 31.40 -5.28 47.77
N ARG A 8 31.93 -6.43 47.37
CA ARG A 8 31.30 -7.31 46.38
C ARG A 8 29.91 -7.73 46.90
N ARG A 9 28.85 -7.10 46.45
CA ARG A 9 27.49 -7.54 46.70
C ARG A 9 27.31 -8.96 46.13
N ARG A 10 27.24 -9.96 47.02
CA ARG A 10 26.86 -11.34 46.67
C ARG A 10 25.42 -11.31 46.19
N LEU A 11 25.19 -11.65 44.91
CA LEU A 11 23.84 -11.85 44.36
C LEU A 11 23.11 -12.87 45.28
N SER A 12 21.89 -12.55 45.66
CA SER A 12 21.07 -13.47 46.43
C SER A 12 20.73 -14.70 45.59
N LYS A 13 20.49 -15.85 46.24
CA LYS A 13 20.13 -17.11 45.56
C LYS A 13 18.86 -16.88 44.68
N LEU A 14 17.96 -16.03 45.11
CA LEU A 14 16.75 -15.62 44.38
C LEU A 14 17.10 -14.82 43.11
N SER A 15 18.04 -13.88 43.20
CA SER A 15 18.46 -13.08 42.02
C SER A 15 19.19 -13.97 40.99
N LEU A 16 19.94 -14.97 41.45
CA LEU A 16 20.59 -15.92 40.57
C LEU A 16 19.58 -16.83 39.85
N ALA A 17 18.58 -17.33 40.58
CA ALA A 17 17.52 -18.13 40.02
C ALA A 17 16.68 -17.31 38.98
N PHE A 18 16.36 -16.06 39.28
CA PHE A 18 15.65 -15.17 38.35
C PHE A 18 16.48 -14.92 37.08
N LEU A 19 17.78 -14.65 37.23
CA LEU A 19 18.68 -14.45 36.10
C LEU A 19 18.76 -15.71 35.21
N SER A 20 18.84 -16.90 35.83
CA SER A 20 18.87 -18.17 35.08
C SER A 20 17.56 -18.39 34.28
N VAL A 21 16.39 -18.12 34.86
CA VAL A 21 15.11 -18.21 34.17
C VAL A 21 15.06 -17.24 32.99
N LEU A 22 15.54 -16.01 33.20
CA LEU A 22 15.58 -14.98 32.15
C LEU A 22 16.51 -15.37 30.99
N ILE A 23 17.69 -15.90 31.29
CA ILE A 23 18.63 -16.40 30.26
C ILE A 23 18.03 -17.58 29.50
N ILE A 24 17.46 -18.57 30.19
CA ILE A 24 16.84 -19.73 29.55
C ILE A 24 15.67 -19.27 28.68
N GLY A 25 14.80 -18.39 29.18
CA GLY A 25 13.69 -17.82 28.41
C GLY A 25 14.16 -17.09 27.14
N THR A 26 15.20 -16.26 27.28
CA THR A 26 15.77 -15.55 26.13
C THR A 26 16.37 -16.53 25.11
N VAL A 27 17.12 -17.53 25.55
CA VAL A 27 17.73 -18.56 24.67
C VAL A 27 16.63 -19.34 23.94
N LEU A 28 15.55 -19.72 24.61
CA LEU A 28 14.43 -20.43 23.98
C LEU A 28 13.72 -19.56 22.94
N ILE A 29 13.46 -18.29 23.23
CA ILE A 29 12.82 -17.34 22.30
C ILE A 29 13.71 -17.15 21.08
N VAL A 30 15.00 -16.84 21.28
CA VAL A 30 15.95 -16.62 20.17
C VAL A 30 16.15 -17.88 19.35
N SER A 31 16.23 -19.07 19.98
CA SER A 31 16.34 -20.34 19.28
C SER A 31 15.10 -20.64 18.44
N LYS A 32 13.91 -20.39 18.98
CA LYS A 32 12.66 -20.53 18.24
C LYS A 32 12.62 -19.60 17.02
N GLN A 33 12.98 -18.35 17.19
CA GLN A 33 12.98 -17.36 16.10
C GLN A 33 14.02 -17.70 15.00
N ARG A 34 15.20 -18.21 15.37
CA ARG A 34 16.24 -18.63 14.40
C ARG A 34 15.84 -19.86 13.59
N ASN A 35 14.96 -20.70 14.11
CA ASN A 35 14.50 -21.94 13.48
C ASN A 35 13.18 -21.80 12.71
N MET A 36 12.57 -20.59 12.68
CA MET A 36 11.40 -20.37 11.85
C MET A 36 11.74 -20.53 10.36
N PRO A 37 10.90 -21.25 9.60
CA PRO A 37 11.12 -21.40 8.16
C PRO A 37 10.94 -20.09 7.41
N TYR A 38 11.69 -19.93 6.32
CA TYR A 38 11.44 -18.88 5.34
C TYR A 38 10.44 -19.38 4.30
N HIS A 39 9.44 -18.56 4.02
CA HIS A 39 8.47 -18.77 2.95
C HIS A 39 8.75 -17.83 1.79
N HIS A 40 8.61 -18.34 0.57
CA HIS A 40 8.80 -17.61 -0.68
C HIS A 40 7.52 -17.70 -1.49
N ASN A 41 6.69 -16.68 -1.44
CA ASN A 41 5.44 -16.62 -2.16
C ASN A 41 5.53 -15.72 -3.39
N ARG A 42 4.98 -16.20 -4.50
CA ARG A 42 4.96 -15.49 -5.79
C ARG A 42 3.58 -15.58 -6.40
N GLY A 43 3.17 -14.52 -7.07
CA GLY A 43 1.89 -14.48 -7.76
C GLY A 43 1.77 -13.28 -8.68
N MET A 44 0.56 -13.07 -9.18
CA MET A 44 0.21 -11.95 -10.07
C MET A 44 -0.85 -11.08 -9.40
N VAL A 45 -0.61 -9.77 -9.34
CA VAL A 45 -1.58 -8.78 -8.86
C VAL A 45 -1.30 -7.43 -9.51
N PHE A 46 -2.29 -6.57 -9.68
CA PHE A 46 -2.15 -5.24 -10.31
C PHE A 46 -1.50 -5.27 -11.71
N GLY A 47 -1.73 -6.34 -12.47
CA GLY A 47 -1.11 -6.51 -13.80
C GLY A 47 0.40 -6.80 -13.78
N THR A 48 0.98 -7.14 -12.61
CA THR A 48 2.41 -7.43 -12.45
C THR A 48 2.65 -8.62 -11.51
N MET A 49 3.88 -9.11 -11.45
CA MET A 49 4.27 -10.16 -10.51
C MET A 49 4.66 -9.57 -9.16
N TYR A 50 4.33 -10.28 -8.08
CA TYR A 50 4.89 -10.04 -6.76
C TYR A 50 5.79 -11.20 -6.32
N ASN A 51 6.74 -10.91 -5.43
CA ASN A 51 7.59 -11.87 -4.76
C ASN A 51 7.76 -11.42 -3.32
N ILE A 52 7.29 -12.21 -2.37
CA ILE A 52 7.29 -11.91 -0.94
C ILE A 52 8.09 -12.98 -0.24
N ILE A 53 9.03 -12.57 0.60
CA ILE A 53 9.86 -13.45 1.43
C ILE A 53 9.64 -13.04 2.87
N TYR A 54 9.24 -13.98 3.71
CA TYR A 54 9.02 -13.74 5.12
C TYR A 54 9.37 -14.98 5.95
N GLN A 55 9.52 -14.78 7.24
CA GLN A 55 9.81 -15.83 8.21
C GLN A 55 8.61 -16.01 9.14
N ASN A 56 7.99 -17.20 9.13
CA ASN A 56 6.85 -17.53 9.95
C ASN A 56 6.76 -19.06 10.14
N GLU A 57 6.08 -19.52 11.20
CA GLU A 57 5.78 -20.93 11.44
C GLU A 57 4.83 -21.50 10.36
N LYS A 58 3.91 -20.68 9.86
CA LYS A 58 2.93 -21.03 8.83
C LYS A 58 3.22 -20.33 7.52
N ASP A 59 2.92 -20.98 6.42
CA ASP A 59 2.81 -20.32 5.13
C ASP A 59 1.52 -19.49 5.10
N LEU A 60 1.67 -18.18 4.91
CA LEU A 60 0.58 -17.21 4.85
C LEU A 60 0.20 -16.85 3.40
N HIS A 61 0.59 -17.65 2.42
CA HIS A 61 0.40 -17.33 1.01
C HIS A 61 -1.06 -17.03 0.66
N ALA A 62 -1.97 -17.88 1.13
CA ALA A 62 -3.40 -17.72 0.84
C ALA A 62 -3.98 -16.45 1.46
N GLU A 63 -3.57 -16.11 2.67
CA GLU A 63 -3.99 -14.89 3.37
C GLU A 63 -3.45 -13.64 2.67
N ILE A 64 -2.16 -13.64 2.31
CA ILE A 64 -1.54 -12.56 1.56
C ILE A 64 -2.23 -12.36 0.21
N GLU A 65 -2.48 -13.44 -0.53
CA GLU A 65 -3.15 -13.37 -1.83
C GLU A 65 -4.58 -12.83 -1.70
N ALA A 66 -5.30 -13.23 -0.65
CA ALA A 66 -6.64 -12.73 -0.38
C ALA A 66 -6.66 -11.22 -0.10
N GLU A 67 -5.71 -10.69 0.68
CA GLU A 67 -5.61 -9.25 0.95
C GLU A 67 -5.21 -8.47 -0.31
N LEU A 68 -4.19 -8.92 -1.03
CA LEU A 68 -3.79 -8.31 -2.30
C LEU A 68 -4.94 -8.28 -3.31
N LYS A 69 -5.79 -9.33 -3.33
CA LYS A 69 -6.96 -9.37 -4.19
C LYS A 69 -8.03 -8.37 -3.81
N LYS A 70 -8.22 -8.07 -2.52
CA LYS A 70 -9.13 -6.99 -2.09
C LYS A 70 -8.65 -5.64 -2.61
N VAL A 71 -7.35 -5.34 -2.48
CA VAL A 71 -6.76 -4.10 -3.01
C VAL A 71 -6.89 -4.03 -4.53
N ASP A 72 -6.66 -5.14 -5.27
CA ASP A 72 -6.84 -5.22 -6.72
C ASP A 72 -8.30 -4.93 -7.12
N ASN A 73 -9.27 -5.49 -6.41
CA ASN A 73 -10.68 -5.25 -6.66
C ASN A 73 -11.13 -3.82 -6.35
N SER A 74 -10.42 -3.11 -5.49
CA SER A 74 -10.69 -1.71 -5.16
C SER A 74 -9.98 -0.74 -6.11
N LEU A 75 -8.67 -0.86 -6.28
CA LEU A 75 -7.81 0.20 -6.79
C LEU A 75 -7.15 -0.08 -8.15
N SER A 76 -7.24 -1.30 -8.68
CA SER A 76 -6.53 -1.66 -9.91
C SER A 76 -7.28 -1.22 -11.17
N THR A 77 -6.65 -0.37 -11.97
CA THR A 77 -7.15 -0.02 -13.31
C THR A 77 -7.01 -1.16 -14.34
N PHE A 78 -6.23 -2.21 -14.02
CA PHE A 78 -6.08 -3.41 -14.84
C PHE A 78 -7.20 -4.44 -14.62
N ASN A 79 -7.96 -4.30 -13.54
CA ASN A 79 -9.13 -5.10 -13.24
C ASN A 79 -10.40 -4.34 -13.66
N SER A 80 -11.05 -4.76 -14.74
CA SER A 80 -12.24 -4.10 -15.27
C SER A 80 -13.43 -4.06 -14.30
N ASN A 81 -13.45 -4.98 -13.32
CA ASN A 81 -14.50 -5.08 -12.31
C ASN A 81 -14.16 -4.32 -11.01
N SER A 82 -12.99 -3.71 -10.92
CA SER A 82 -12.58 -2.96 -9.75
C SER A 82 -13.44 -1.71 -9.54
N VAL A 83 -13.46 -1.22 -8.30
CA VAL A 83 -14.17 0.02 -7.95
C VAL A 83 -13.68 1.18 -8.81
N ILE A 84 -12.37 1.37 -8.94
CA ILE A 84 -11.81 2.46 -9.75
C ILE A 84 -12.17 2.35 -11.23
N SER A 85 -12.16 1.15 -11.82
CA SER A 85 -12.52 0.93 -13.24
C SER A 85 -13.98 1.23 -13.51
N ARG A 86 -14.86 0.84 -12.61
CA ARG A 86 -16.30 1.15 -12.69
C ARG A 86 -16.58 2.64 -12.54
N ILE A 87 -15.86 3.35 -11.65
CA ILE A 87 -15.92 4.82 -11.56
C ILE A 87 -15.45 5.46 -12.87
N ASN A 88 -14.37 4.96 -13.45
CA ASN A 88 -13.83 5.44 -14.72
C ASN A 88 -14.81 5.21 -15.88
N SER A 89 -15.62 4.15 -15.81
CA SER A 89 -16.71 3.86 -16.73
C SER A 89 -18.00 4.66 -16.44
N ASN A 90 -17.95 5.60 -15.49
CA ASN A 90 -19.08 6.43 -15.05
C ASN A 90 -20.26 5.65 -14.42
N GLU A 91 -19.98 4.47 -13.88
CA GLU A 91 -20.99 3.75 -13.12
C GLU A 91 -21.29 4.47 -11.79
N ARG A 92 -22.57 4.48 -11.42
CA ARG A 92 -23.02 5.05 -10.14
C ARG A 92 -22.94 3.99 -9.04
N ILE A 93 -21.77 3.79 -8.48
CA ILE A 93 -21.53 2.83 -7.41
C ILE A 93 -21.17 3.51 -6.10
N ALA A 94 -21.36 2.79 -5.00
CA ALA A 94 -20.73 3.13 -3.73
C ALA A 94 -19.29 2.59 -3.73
N VAL A 95 -18.36 3.40 -3.27
CA VAL A 95 -16.96 2.97 -3.08
C VAL A 95 -16.83 2.14 -1.81
N ASP A 96 -15.83 1.25 -1.79
CA ASP A 96 -15.44 0.52 -0.59
C ASP A 96 -14.55 1.38 0.33
N GLU A 97 -14.21 0.85 1.49
CA GLU A 97 -13.42 1.57 2.50
C GLU A 97 -11.97 1.81 2.03
N MET A 98 -11.36 0.83 1.35
CA MET A 98 -10.00 0.96 0.82
C MET A 98 -9.91 2.08 -0.21
N PHE A 99 -10.88 2.14 -1.14
CA PHE A 99 -10.93 3.22 -2.11
C PHE A 99 -11.13 4.57 -1.43
N ALA A 100 -12.05 4.68 -0.46
CA ALA A 100 -12.32 5.93 0.24
C ALA A 100 -11.09 6.43 1.00
N GLU A 101 -10.36 5.55 1.66
CA GLU A 101 -9.13 5.87 2.38
C GLU A 101 -8.05 6.39 1.43
N VAL A 102 -7.76 5.64 0.36
CA VAL A 102 -6.76 6.02 -0.65
C VAL A 102 -7.14 7.31 -1.37
N PHE A 103 -8.41 7.48 -1.71
CA PHE A 103 -8.91 8.70 -2.35
C PHE A 103 -8.72 9.92 -1.43
N THR A 104 -9.10 9.81 -0.16
CA THR A 104 -8.94 10.89 0.83
C THR A 104 -7.48 11.28 1.03
N LEU A 105 -6.59 10.28 1.13
CA LEU A 105 -5.16 10.52 1.22
C LEU A 105 -4.62 11.19 -0.05
N ALA A 106 -5.04 10.73 -1.22
CA ALA A 106 -4.65 11.31 -2.50
C ALA A 106 -5.10 12.78 -2.63
N GLU A 107 -6.34 13.08 -2.25
CA GLU A 107 -6.89 14.43 -2.27
C GLU A 107 -6.09 15.37 -1.35
N LYS A 108 -5.75 14.90 -0.13
CA LYS A 108 -4.90 15.64 0.81
C LYS A 108 -3.52 15.94 0.21
N ILE A 109 -2.83 14.91 -0.32
CA ILE A 109 -1.50 15.06 -0.92
C ILE A 109 -1.56 16.00 -2.14
N SER A 110 -2.58 15.89 -2.98
CA SER A 110 -2.79 16.78 -4.12
C SER A 110 -2.90 18.24 -3.68
N GLY A 111 -3.68 18.50 -2.63
CA GLY A 111 -3.80 19.85 -2.05
C GLY A 111 -2.49 20.38 -1.47
N GLU A 112 -1.77 19.58 -0.68
CA GLU A 112 -0.49 19.95 -0.05
C GLU A 112 0.62 20.21 -1.08
N THR A 113 0.59 19.50 -2.22
CA THR A 113 1.59 19.63 -3.29
C THR A 113 1.18 20.62 -4.39
N GLY A 114 0.02 21.27 -4.25
CA GLY A 114 -0.50 22.16 -5.30
C GLY A 114 -0.74 21.46 -6.64
N GLY A 115 -1.13 20.16 -6.59
CA GLY A 115 -1.41 19.33 -7.76
C GLY A 115 -0.17 18.69 -8.41
N ALA A 116 1.00 18.71 -7.78
CA ALA A 116 2.16 17.97 -8.25
C ALA A 116 1.93 16.45 -8.17
N PHE A 117 1.13 16.00 -7.21
CA PHE A 117 0.52 14.68 -7.18
C PHE A 117 -0.96 14.80 -7.55
N ASP A 118 -1.43 13.99 -8.50
CA ASP A 118 -2.82 14.03 -8.96
C ASP A 118 -3.27 12.66 -9.49
N ILE A 119 -4.27 12.07 -8.85
CA ILE A 119 -4.82 10.78 -9.29
C ILE A 119 -5.75 10.88 -10.50
N THR A 120 -6.05 12.08 -10.99
CA THR A 120 -6.86 12.27 -12.20
C THR A 120 -6.04 12.23 -13.49
N VAL A 121 -4.76 11.84 -13.41
CA VAL A 121 -3.82 11.81 -14.55
C VAL A 121 -4.05 10.65 -15.52
N ALA A 122 -4.95 9.71 -15.25
CA ALA A 122 -5.18 8.54 -16.09
C ALA A 122 -5.32 8.85 -17.61
N PRO A 123 -6.04 9.92 -18.05
CA PRO A 123 -6.09 10.28 -19.45
C PRO A 123 -4.72 10.62 -20.04
N MET A 124 -3.86 11.29 -19.25
CA MET A 124 -2.49 11.62 -19.67
C MET A 124 -1.61 10.37 -19.73
N VAL A 125 -1.68 9.50 -18.72
CA VAL A 125 -0.97 8.21 -18.68
C VAL A 125 -1.31 7.37 -19.90
N ASN A 126 -2.59 7.28 -20.25
CA ASN A 126 -3.06 6.56 -21.43
C ASN A 126 -2.55 7.19 -22.75
N LEU A 127 -2.52 8.52 -22.83
CA LEU A 127 -2.03 9.25 -24.02
C LEU A 127 -0.53 8.98 -24.27
N TRP A 128 0.28 8.87 -23.20
CA TRP A 128 1.71 8.56 -23.28
C TRP A 128 1.99 7.06 -23.48
N GLY A 129 0.96 6.22 -23.53
CA GLY A 129 1.08 4.77 -23.79
C GLY A 129 1.50 3.93 -22.58
N PHE A 130 1.53 4.52 -21.38
CA PHE A 130 1.78 3.78 -20.14
C PHE A 130 0.53 3.03 -19.62
N GLY A 131 -0.64 3.23 -20.27
CA GLY A 131 -1.87 2.52 -20.00
C GLY A 131 -2.15 1.42 -21.05
N PHE A 132 -3.38 1.35 -21.54
CA PHE A 132 -3.86 0.27 -22.43
C PHE A 132 -3.56 0.45 -23.93
N LYS A 133 -2.90 1.54 -24.34
CA LYS A 133 -2.62 1.84 -25.76
C LYS A 133 -1.13 2.02 -26.00
N ASN A 134 -0.65 1.47 -27.12
CA ASN A 134 0.72 1.68 -27.59
C ASN A 134 0.97 3.17 -27.85
N GLY A 135 2.04 3.69 -27.26
CA GLY A 135 2.34 5.12 -27.25
C GLY A 135 2.60 5.68 -28.62
N ILE A 136 1.85 6.72 -28.95
CA ILE A 136 2.18 7.67 -30.02
C ILE A 136 2.70 8.91 -29.27
N THR A 137 3.76 9.54 -29.77
CA THR A 137 4.23 10.79 -29.16
C THR A 137 3.09 11.81 -29.15
N PRO A 138 2.63 12.25 -27.97
CA PRO A 138 1.48 13.14 -27.88
C PRO A 138 1.76 14.50 -28.52
N SER A 139 0.78 15.00 -29.27
CA SER A 139 0.83 16.38 -29.75
C SER A 139 0.51 17.35 -28.61
N LYS A 140 0.99 18.60 -28.72
CA LYS A 140 0.63 19.66 -27.77
C LYS A 140 -0.89 19.83 -27.67
N HIS A 141 -1.59 19.79 -28.79
CA HIS A 141 -3.05 19.89 -28.86
C HIS A 141 -3.73 18.77 -28.06
N SER A 142 -3.27 17.54 -28.21
CA SER A 142 -3.82 16.40 -27.45
C SER A 142 -3.64 16.59 -25.93
N ILE A 143 -2.44 17.05 -25.50
CA ILE A 143 -2.16 17.33 -24.10
C ILE A 143 -3.07 18.45 -23.56
N ASP A 144 -3.19 19.57 -24.29
CA ASP A 144 -4.01 20.70 -23.86
C ASP A 144 -5.49 20.32 -23.78
N SER A 145 -5.97 19.46 -24.70
CA SER A 145 -7.33 18.94 -24.65
C SER A 145 -7.60 18.09 -23.41
N LEU A 146 -6.65 17.27 -22.97
CA LEU A 146 -6.81 16.43 -21.78
C LEU A 146 -6.76 17.24 -20.49
N ARG A 147 -6.00 18.34 -20.44
CA ARG A 147 -5.96 19.25 -19.28
C ARG A 147 -7.32 19.80 -18.91
N ALA A 148 -8.23 19.94 -19.88
CA ALA A 148 -9.58 20.45 -19.63
C ALA A 148 -10.36 19.61 -18.60
N PHE A 149 -10.09 18.30 -18.50
CA PHE A 149 -10.78 17.38 -17.58
C PHE A 149 -9.84 16.56 -16.68
N THR A 150 -8.54 16.94 -16.61
CA THR A 150 -7.58 16.47 -15.63
C THR A 150 -7.40 17.55 -14.55
N GLY A 151 -7.33 17.17 -13.30
CA GLY A 151 -7.15 18.07 -12.15
C GLY A 151 -7.89 17.53 -10.92
N TYR A 152 -7.18 17.38 -9.80
CA TYR A 152 -7.73 16.80 -8.57
C TYR A 152 -8.95 17.60 -8.05
N GLU A 153 -9.03 18.87 -8.31
CA GLU A 153 -10.16 19.74 -7.96
C GLU A 153 -11.45 19.45 -8.76
N LYS A 154 -11.37 18.59 -9.77
CA LYS A 154 -12.50 18.19 -10.64
C LYS A 154 -13.20 16.94 -10.17
N VAL A 155 -12.70 16.32 -9.10
CA VAL A 155 -13.29 15.16 -8.47
C VAL A 155 -13.43 15.40 -6.97
N ARG A 156 -14.40 14.76 -6.34
CA ARG A 156 -14.56 14.76 -4.88
C ARG A 156 -15.31 13.52 -4.42
N LEU A 157 -15.10 13.12 -3.19
CA LEU A 157 -15.84 12.05 -2.55
C LEU A 157 -17.02 12.66 -1.75
N GLU A 158 -18.23 12.32 -2.13
CA GLU A 158 -19.46 12.71 -1.39
C GLU A 158 -20.06 11.46 -0.74
N GLY A 159 -19.88 11.34 0.57
CA GLY A 159 -20.23 10.12 1.30
C GLY A 159 -19.48 8.92 0.73
N LYS A 160 -20.21 7.97 0.13
CA LYS A 160 -19.60 6.79 -0.52
C LYS A 160 -19.64 6.87 -2.06
N ARG A 161 -19.61 8.06 -2.66
CA ARG A 161 -19.66 8.22 -4.12
C ARG A 161 -18.63 9.23 -4.61
N VAL A 162 -17.94 8.88 -5.69
CA VAL A 162 -17.10 9.83 -6.41
C VAL A 162 -17.98 10.67 -7.33
N VAL A 163 -17.86 11.99 -7.19
CA VAL A 163 -18.53 12.97 -8.06
C VAL A 163 -17.47 13.61 -8.94
N LYS A 164 -17.66 13.54 -10.25
CA LYS A 164 -16.78 14.13 -11.28
C LYS A 164 -17.46 15.36 -11.88
N LYS A 165 -16.75 16.47 -12.05
CA LYS A 165 -17.22 17.66 -12.78
C LYS A 165 -17.37 17.40 -14.29
N ASP A 166 -16.55 16.49 -14.82
CA ASP A 166 -16.58 16.06 -16.22
C ASP A 166 -16.52 14.52 -16.27
N SER A 167 -17.40 13.90 -17.03
CA SER A 167 -17.44 12.44 -17.16
C SER A 167 -16.20 11.83 -17.81
N ARG A 168 -15.41 12.62 -18.53
CA ARG A 168 -14.14 12.21 -19.15
C ARG A 168 -12.99 12.13 -18.15
N THR A 169 -13.14 12.72 -16.95
CA THR A 169 -12.13 12.59 -15.89
C THR A 169 -12.01 11.13 -15.49
N MET A 170 -10.78 10.61 -15.48
CA MET A 170 -10.48 9.24 -15.10
C MET A 170 -9.41 9.23 -13.99
N LEU A 171 -9.54 8.28 -13.09
CA LEU A 171 -8.67 8.10 -11.92
C LEU A 171 -7.62 7.02 -12.19
N ASP A 172 -6.42 7.22 -11.64
CA ASP A 172 -5.34 6.24 -11.57
C ASP A 172 -4.65 6.34 -10.20
N CYS A 173 -4.77 5.28 -9.43
CA CYS A 173 -4.16 5.17 -8.11
C CYS A 173 -2.81 4.42 -8.14
N SER A 174 -2.22 4.13 -9.30
CA SER A 174 -1.01 3.32 -9.42
C SER A 174 0.19 3.86 -8.61
N ALA A 175 0.26 5.18 -8.43
CA ALA A 175 1.33 5.82 -7.66
C ALA A 175 1.21 5.60 -6.14
N ILE A 176 0.02 5.29 -5.61
CA ILE A 176 -0.25 5.14 -4.18
C ILE A 176 -0.70 3.73 -3.80
N ALA A 177 -1.41 3.02 -4.71
CA ALA A 177 -2.02 1.72 -4.44
C ALA A 177 -0.99 0.62 -4.07
N LYS A 178 0.23 0.68 -4.63
CA LYS A 178 1.27 -0.32 -4.30
C LYS A 178 1.76 -0.16 -2.86
N GLY A 179 2.00 1.08 -2.41
CA GLY A 179 2.33 1.36 -1.02
C GLY A 179 1.20 0.90 -0.09
N TYR A 180 -0.03 1.29 -0.39
CA TYR A 180 -1.20 0.87 0.36
C TYR A 180 -1.32 -0.66 0.47
N GLY A 181 -1.11 -1.39 -0.63
CA GLY A 181 -1.16 -2.85 -0.64
C GLY A 181 -0.03 -3.55 0.12
N THR A 182 1.02 -2.83 0.52
CA THR A 182 2.06 -3.35 1.43
C THR A 182 1.78 -3.05 2.90
N ASP A 183 0.90 -2.10 3.18
CA ASP A 183 0.52 -1.69 4.54
C ASP A 183 -0.68 -2.49 5.06
N VAL A 184 -1.47 -3.10 4.17
CA VAL A 184 -2.61 -3.98 4.48
C VAL A 184 -2.13 -5.38 4.85
#